data_57500115c4d7e08974bc8036ff2fb8e6
#
_entry.id   57500115c4d7e08974bc8036ff2fb8e6
#
_cell.length_a   1.000
_cell.length_b   1.000
_cell.length_c   1.000
_cell.angle_alpha   90.00
_cell.angle_beta   90.00
_cell.angle_gamma   90.00
#
_symmetry.space_group_name_H-M   'P 1'
#
loop_
_entity.id
_entity.type
_entity.pdbx_description
1 polymer ?
#
loop_
_entity_poly.entity_id
_entity_poly.type
_entity_poly.pdbx_seq_one_letter_code
_entity_poly.pdbx_strand_id
1 'polypeptide(L)'
;YGTCLRSQLDVVLSNCIIDVHIVSQEQVGILRRGYIMDTVNYRRHKVRNIRKTVIVFLRHCIISLLALFFLLPIIVLLTRSVMSPDDIYQVPTLLFPTKLDFSGYTKAFDDQILSYLWNTIIVVGVNTVFVPLTCLMCGYGFTKVRFPGRGICFSLLLSTIMIPGIAMQIPLYIVYYHLGLTNSLWPLMITAFFGGGAMSIFFMRQYLKGIPDSILEAARVDGANAFIIMFKIMLPLARPVVVLTAVNVFIGQYNDYGTP
;
A
#
# COMPACT_ATOMS: atom_id res chain seq x y z
N TYR A 1 -68.58 52.05 57.37
CA TYR A 1 -67.55 50.98 57.39
C TYR A 1 -67.67 50.01 56.18
N GLY A 2 -68.82 49.94 55.46
CA GLY A 2 -68.98 48.99 54.37
C GLY A 2 -68.38 49.42 53.01
N THR A 3 -68.19 50.70 52.77
CA THR A 3 -67.71 51.19 51.48
C THR A 3 -66.19 51.10 51.26
N CYS A 4 -65.42 51.19 52.35
CA CYS A 4 -63.95 51.11 52.31
C CYS A 4 -63.43 49.69 52.08
N LEU A 5 -64.12 48.66 52.64
CA LEU A 5 -63.80 47.26 52.45
C LEU A 5 -64.03 46.80 50.99
N ARG A 6 -65.08 47.28 50.36
CA ARG A 6 -65.44 46.93 48.98
C ARG A 6 -64.39 47.48 47.95
N SER A 7 -63.97 48.71 48.20
CA SER A 7 -62.96 49.34 47.37
C SER A 7 -61.57 48.60 47.47
N GLN A 8 -61.20 48.12 48.65
CA GLN A 8 -59.94 47.34 48.81
C GLN A 8 -60.01 45.94 48.18
N LEU A 9 -61.18 45.30 48.28
CA LEU A 9 -61.37 43.99 47.58
C LEU A 9 -61.35 44.08 46.09
N ASP A 10 -61.92 45.11 45.48
CA ASP A 10 -61.93 45.33 44.03
C ASP A 10 -60.52 45.60 43.49
N VAL A 11 -59.66 46.30 44.23
CA VAL A 11 -58.26 46.55 43.88
C VAL A 11 -57.43 45.28 44.00
N VAL A 12 -57.66 44.47 45.01
CA VAL A 12 -56.92 43.17 45.19
C VAL A 12 -57.34 42.16 44.13
N LEU A 13 -58.62 42.08 43.81
CA LEU A 13 -59.12 41.20 42.75
C LEU A 13 -58.65 41.66 41.36
N SER A 14 -58.66 42.97 41.07
CA SER A 14 -58.14 43.51 39.85
C SER A 14 -56.64 43.20 39.67
N ASN A 15 -55.82 43.39 40.68
CA ASN A 15 -54.40 43.07 40.64
C ASN A 15 -54.17 41.57 40.51
N CYS A 16 -54.94 40.73 41.17
CA CYS A 16 -54.84 39.27 41.07
C CYS A 16 -55.23 38.78 39.67
N ILE A 17 -56.23 39.38 38.99
CA ILE A 17 -56.61 39.07 37.64
C ILE A 17 -55.53 39.50 36.62
N ILE A 18 -54.90 40.66 36.84
CA ILE A 18 -53.83 41.16 36.00
C ILE A 18 -52.59 40.26 36.14
N ASP A 19 -52.21 39.84 37.37
CA ASP A 19 -51.09 38.95 37.59
C ASP A 19 -51.30 37.56 36.96
N VAL A 20 -52.51 37.01 37.11
CA VAL A 20 -52.85 35.72 36.43
C VAL A 20 -52.78 35.85 34.90
N HIS A 21 -53.22 36.98 34.37
CA HIS A 21 -53.18 37.19 32.89
C HIS A 21 -51.75 37.38 32.38
N ILE A 22 -50.88 38.07 33.13
CA ILE A 22 -49.45 38.26 32.79
C ILE A 22 -48.73 36.91 32.88
N VAL A 23 -48.90 36.14 33.95
CA VAL A 23 -48.28 34.81 34.10
C VAL A 23 -48.75 33.84 33.03
N SER A 24 -50.01 33.89 32.64
CA SER A 24 -50.57 33.08 31.55
C SER A 24 -49.95 33.41 30.20
N GLN A 25 -49.78 34.71 29.88
CA GLN A 25 -49.18 35.16 28.63
C GLN A 25 -47.66 34.80 28.56
N GLU A 26 -46.96 34.87 29.68
CA GLU A 26 -45.56 34.52 29.77
C GLU A 26 -45.33 32.99 29.59
N GLN A 27 -46.18 32.19 30.21
CA GLN A 27 -46.20 30.71 30.07
C GLN A 27 -46.48 30.33 28.60
N VAL A 28 -47.47 30.93 27.97
CA VAL A 28 -47.81 30.71 26.54
C VAL A 28 -46.65 31.11 25.65
N GLY A 29 -45.94 32.22 25.96
CA GLY A 29 -44.77 32.69 25.25
C GLY A 29 -43.60 31.70 25.31
N ILE A 30 -43.34 31.12 26.51
CA ILE A 30 -42.30 30.12 26.71
C ILE A 30 -42.60 28.82 25.95
N LEU A 31 -43.83 28.32 26.06
CA LEU A 31 -44.26 27.13 25.30
C LEU A 31 -44.18 27.32 23.78
N ARG A 32 -44.61 28.49 23.29
CA ARG A 32 -44.53 28.83 21.85
C ARG A 32 -43.06 28.90 21.38
N ARG A 33 -42.14 29.49 22.16
CA ARG A 33 -40.71 29.52 21.85
C ARG A 33 -40.11 28.11 21.89
N GLY A 34 -40.44 27.27 22.84
CA GLY A 34 -40.01 25.88 22.89
C GLY A 34 -40.45 25.10 21.66
N TYR A 35 -41.73 25.19 21.30
CA TYR A 35 -42.29 24.51 20.11
C TYR A 35 -41.62 24.96 18.80
N ILE A 36 -41.39 26.27 18.65
CA ILE A 36 -40.67 26.80 17.47
C ILE A 36 -39.21 26.32 17.42
N MET A 37 -38.50 26.30 18.56
CA MET A 37 -37.12 25.79 18.64
C MET A 37 -37.04 24.32 18.27
N ASP A 38 -37.96 23.50 18.76
CA ASP A 38 -37.98 22.06 18.45
C ASP A 38 -38.28 21.79 16.98
N THR A 39 -39.21 22.53 16.37
CA THR A 39 -39.50 22.38 14.94
C THR A 39 -38.35 22.85 14.06
N VAL A 40 -37.65 23.92 14.42
CA VAL A 40 -36.44 24.37 13.70
C VAL A 40 -35.30 23.38 13.84
N ASN A 41 -35.05 22.85 15.05
CA ASN A 41 -34.04 21.83 15.27
C ASN A 41 -34.34 20.53 14.53
N TYR A 42 -35.59 20.06 14.55
CA TYR A 42 -36.03 18.89 13.78
C TYR A 42 -35.79 19.06 12.28
N ARG A 43 -36.18 20.22 11.71
CA ARG A 43 -35.92 20.51 10.27
C ARG A 43 -34.42 20.54 9.96
N ARG A 44 -33.59 21.17 10.81
CA ARG A 44 -32.13 21.19 10.64
C ARG A 44 -31.52 19.79 10.69
N HIS A 45 -31.95 18.94 11.62
CA HIS A 45 -31.51 17.57 11.71
C HIS A 45 -31.91 16.74 10.49
N LYS A 46 -33.15 16.91 10.01
CA LYS A 46 -33.65 16.19 8.82
C LYS A 46 -32.87 16.60 7.56
N VAL A 47 -32.66 17.90 7.32
CA VAL A 47 -31.88 18.40 6.18
C VAL A 47 -30.42 17.95 6.23
N ARG A 48 -29.82 17.97 7.43
CA ARG A 48 -28.44 17.50 7.61
C ARG A 48 -28.30 16.00 7.34
N ASN A 49 -29.28 15.20 7.72
CA ASN A 49 -29.29 13.77 7.47
C ASN A 49 -29.46 13.47 5.97
N ILE A 50 -30.39 14.16 5.28
CA ILE A 50 -30.58 14.01 3.82
C ILE A 50 -29.30 14.38 3.08
N ARG A 51 -28.67 15.52 3.42
CA ARG A 51 -27.40 15.93 2.81
C ARG A 51 -26.31 14.90 3.02
N LYS A 52 -26.18 14.34 4.24
CA LYS A 52 -25.21 13.26 4.52
C LYS A 52 -25.49 12.02 3.66
N THR A 53 -26.73 11.59 3.58
CA THR A 53 -27.13 10.43 2.77
C THR A 53 -26.83 10.65 1.28
N VAL A 54 -27.14 11.83 0.74
CA VAL A 54 -26.82 12.17 -0.65
C VAL A 54 -25.31 12.17 -0.91
N ILE A 55 -24.52 12.77 -0.01
CA ILE A 55 -23.05 12.77 -0.14
C ILE A 55 -22.50 11.34 -0.08
N VAL A 56 -22.98 10.51 0.84
CA VAL A 56 -22.58 9.10 0.94
C VAL A 56 -22.95 8.35 -0.32
N PHE A 57 -24.15 8.54 -0.84
CA PHE A 57 -24.60 7.93 -2.10
C PHE A 57 -23.74 8.35 -3.29
N LEU A 58 -23.50 9.66 -3.46
CA LEU A 58 -22.64 10.17 -4.54
C LEU A 58 -21.21 9.61 -4.44
N ARG A 59 -20.66 9.54 -3.21
CA ARG A 59 -19.35 8.93 -2.99
C ARG A 59 -19.32 7.46 -3.43
N HIS A 60 -20.33 6.67 -3.09
CA HIS A 60 -20.41 5.28 -3.53
C HIS A 60 -20.57 5.15 -5.04
N CYS A 61 -21.37 6.01 -5.67
CA CYS A 61 -21.48 6.04 -7.13
C CYS A 61 -20.15 6.33 -7.81
N ILE A 62 -19.39 7.33 -7.31
CA ILE A 62 -18.06 7.66 -7.85
C ILE A 62 -17.09 6.49 -7.65
N ILE A 63 -17.05 5.89 -6.44
CA ILE A 63 -16.17 4.75 -6.16
C ILE A 63 -16.55 3.56 -7.04
N SER A 64 -17.84 3.27 -7.21
CA SER A 64 -18.31 2.17 -8.07
C SER A 64 -17.96 2.42 -9.55
N LEU A 65 -18.08 3.65 -10.03
CA LEU A 65 -17.69 4.02 -11.39
C LEU A 65 -16.18 3.83 -11.61
N LEU A 66 -15.36 4.29 -10.65
CA LEU A 66 -13.91 4.09 -10.67
C LEU A 66 -13.56 2.60 -10.61
N ALA A 67 -14.21 1.83 -9.74
CA ALA A 67 -14.00 0.39 -9.66
C ALA A 67 -14.32 -0.31 -10.98
N LEU A 68 -15.43 0.05 -11.62
CA LEU A 68 -15.80 -0.48 -12.94
C LEU A 68 -14.76 -0.12 -14.01
N PHE A 69 -14.24 1.12 -13.98
CA PHE A 69 -13.18 1.56 -14.88
C PHE A 69 -11.90 0.73 -14.71
N PHE A 70 -11.49 0.47 -13.45
CA PHE A 70 -10.32 -0.36 -13.17
C PHE A 70 -10.53 -1.85 -13.47
N LEU A 71 -11.77 -2.31 -13.55
CA LEU A 71 -12.09 -3.69 -13.98
C LEU A 71 -12.04 -3.86 -15.50
N LEU A 72 -12.11 -2.78 -16.29
CA LEU A 72 -12.08 -2.88 -17.77
C LEU A 72 -10.89 -3.68 -18.30
N PRO A 73 -9.62 -3.46 -17.86
CA PRO A 73 -8.49 -4.24 -18.37
C PRO A 73 -8.65 -5.75 -18.07
N ILE A 74 -9.20 -6.09 -16.92
CA ILE A 74 -9.42 -7.49 -16.52
C ILE A 74 -10.52 -8.11 -17.39
N ILE A 75 -11.62 -7.38 -17.63
CA ILE A 75 -12.70 -7.83 -18.51
C ILE A 75 -12.17 -8.07 -19.93
N VAL A 76 -11.37 -7.12 -20.48
CA VAL A 76 -10.77 -7.26 -21.79
C VAL A 76 -9.82 -8.46 -21.85
N LEU A 77 -9.03 -8.70 -20.80
CA LEU A 77 -8.14 -9.85 -20.73
C LEU A 77 -8.94 -11.17 -20.72
N LEU A 78 -9.98 -11.25 -19.92
CA LEU A 78 -10.86 -12.43 -19.86
C LEU A 78 -11.59 -12.67 -21.19
N THR A 79 -12.12 -11.64 -21.81
CA THR A 79 -12.81 -11.80 -23.11
C THR A 79 -11.85 -12.23 -24.20
N ARG A 80 -10.64 -11.64 -24.27
CA ARG A 80 -9.61 -12.01 -25.25
C ARG A 80 -9.04 -13.41 -25.02
N SER A 81 -9.00 -13.90 -23.79
CA SER A 81 -8.50 -15.25 -23.52
C SER A 81 -9.33 -16.38 -24.16
N VAL A 82 -10.59 -16.10 -24.49
CA VAL A 82 -11.52 -17.05 -25.14
C VAL A 82 -11.88 -16.64 -26.57
N MET A 83 -11.16 -15.71 -27.16
CA MET A 83 -11.30 -15.27 -28.55
C MET A 83 -10.46 -16.13 -29.50
N SER A 84 -10.99 -16.36 -30.71
CA SER A 84 -10.19 -16.94 -31.79
C SER A 84 -9.08 -15.99 -32.25
N PRO A 85 -7.95 -16.48 -32.79
CA PRO A 85 -6.91 -15.62 -33.35
C PRO A 85 -7.43 -14.63 -34.40
N ASP A 86 -8.41 -15.03 -35.21
CA ASP A 86 -9.01 -14.16 -36.21
C ASP A 86 -9.77 -12.98 -35.60
N ASP A 87 -10.51 -13.23 -34.50
CA ASP A 87 -11.23 -12.18 -33.78
C ASP A 87 -10.27 -11.20 -33.06
N ILE A 88 -9.13 -11.70 -32.54
CA ILE A 88 -8.13 -10.87 -31.82
C ILE A 88 -7.49 -9.84 -32.74
N TYR A 89 -7.18 -10.22 -33.99
CA TYR A 89 -6.48 -9.36 -34.94
C TYR A 89 -7.41 -8.59 -35.87
N GLN A 90 -8.74 -8.76 -35.72
CA GLN A 90 -9.70 -8.05 -36.57
C GLN A 90 -9.72 -6.55 -36.29
N VAL A 91 -9.84 -5.75 -37.36
CA VAL A 91 -10.02 -4.28 -37.29
C VAL A 91 -11.37 -3.92 -37.91
N PRO A 92 -12.26 -3.23 -37.15
CA PRO A 92 -12.13 -2.70 -35.79
C PRO A 92 -12.08 -3.80 -34.72
N THR A 93 -11.37 -3.51 -33.63
CA THR A 93 -11.14 -4.49 -32.53
C THR A 93 -12.47 -4.87 -31.87
N LEU A 94 -12.79 -6.14 -31.82
CA LEU A 94 -13.95 -6.65 -31.11
C LEU A 94 -13.71 -6.66 -29.58
N LEU A 95 -14.70 -6.28 -28.81
CA LEU A 95 -14.66 -6.35 -27.34
C LEU A 95 -15.12 -7.71 -26.79
N PHE A 96 -15.94 -8.41 -27.56
CA PHE A 96 -16.49 -9.71 -27.19
C PHE A 96 -16.23 -10.73 -28.31
N PRO A 97 -16.00 -12.00 -27.97
CA PRO A 97 -15.76 -13.07 -28.95
C PRO A 97 -17.01 -13.31 -29.80
N THR A 98 -16.82 -13.53 -31.09
CA THR A 98 -17.86 -14.00 -31.98
C THR A 98 -18.18 -15.48 -31.75
N LYS A 99 -17.14 -16.25 -31.40
CA LYS A 99 -17.22 -17.67 -30.99
C LYS A 99 -16.24 -17.88 -29.84
N LEU A 100 -16.66 -18.73 -28.88
CA LEU A 100 -15.78 -19.13 -27.78
C LEU A 100 -14.76 -20.15 -28.32
N ASP A 101 -13.47 -19.79 -28.23
CA ASP A 101 -12.35 -20.64 -28.61
C ASP A 101 -11.42 -20.87 -27.40
N PHE A 102 -11.30 -22.12 -26.99
CA PHE A 102 -10.45 -22.54 -25.89
C PHE A 102 -9.11 -23.13 -26.35
N SER A 103 -8.83 -23.10 -27.67
CA SER A 103 -7.58 -23.62 -28.24
C SER A 103 -6.33 -22.93 -27.70
N GLY A 104 -6.45 -21.65 -27.28
CA GLY A 104 -5.38 -20.92 -26.61
C GLY A 104 -4.96 -21.56 -25.28
N TYR A 105 -5.90 -22.06 -24.51
CA TYR A 105 -5.61 -22.75 -23.24
C TYR A 105 -4.93 -24.09 -23.47
N THR A 106 -5.39 -24.90 -24.43
CA THR A 106 -4.76 -26.20 -24.73
C THR A 106 -3.33 -26.01 -25.22
N LYS A 107 -3.06 -25.01 -26.07
CA LYS A 107 -1.70 -24.67 -26.51
C LYS A 107 -0.84 -24.11 -25.39
N ALA A 108 -1.43 -23.36 -24.44
CA ALA A 108 -0.71 -22.82 -23.31
C ALA A 108 -0.26 -23.89 -22.32
N PHE A 109 -1.00 -25.02 -22.20
CA PHE A 109 -0.63 -26.15 -21.34
C PHE A 109 0.26 -27.18 -22.04
N ASP A 110 0.88 -26.83 -23.17
CA ASP A 110 1.91 -27.63 -23.78
C ASP A 110 3.14 -27.77 -22.84
N ASP A 111 3.93 -28.84 -22.98
CA ASP A 111 5.05 -29.21 -22.07
C ASP A 111 6.07 -28.09 -21.82
N GLN A 112 6.18 -27.12 -22.72
CA GLN A 112 7.10 -26.00 -22.58
C GLN A 112 6.72 -25.03 -21.46
N ILE A 113 5.44 -24.76 -21.24
CA ILE A 113 5.00 -23.79 -20.20
C ILE A 113 5.34 -24.26 -18.80
N LEU A 114 5.24 -25.55 -18.54
CA LEU A 114 5.63 -26.13 -17.24
C LEU A 114 7.13 -25.96 -16.99
N SER A 115 7.94 -26.12 -18.04
CA SER A 115 9.39 -25.88 -17.95
C SER A 115 9.71 -24.41 -17.65
N TYR A 116 9.05 -23.47 -18.32
CA TYR A 116 9.23 -22.03 -18.09
C TYR A 116 8.77 -21.63 -16.67
N LEU A 117 7.63 -22.15 -16.20
CA LEU A 117 7.16 -21.93 -14.82
C LEU A 117 8.18 -22.45 -13.82
N TRP A 118 8.74 -23.64 -14.03
CA TRP A 118 9.75 -24.20 -13.14
C TRP A 118 11.00 -23.35 -13.08
N ASN A 119 11.49 -22.89 -14.23
CA ASN A 119 12.62 -21.97 -14.32
C ASN A 119 12.35 -20.66 -13.56
N THR A 120 11.15 -20.09 -13.73
CA THR A 120 10.73 -18.87 -13.02
C THR A 120 10.70 -19.12 -11.51
N ILE A 121 10.16 -20.24 -11.05
CA ILE A 121 10.12 -20.57 -9.61
C ILE A 121 11.53 -20.67 -9.03
N ILE A 122 12.46 -21.30 -9.75
CA ILE A 122 13.86 -21.43 -9.31
C ILE A 122 14.50 -20.04 -9.22
N VAL A 123 14.43 -19.23 -10.29
CA VAL A 123 15.06 -17.91 -10.33
C VAL A 123 14.47 -16.99 -9.26
N VAL A 124 13.15 -16.89 -9.19
CA VAL A 124 12.46 -16.05 -8.20
C VAL A 124 12.74 -16.54 -6.78
N GLY A 125 12.70 -17.85 -6.56
CA GLY A 125 12.96 -18.46 -5.25
C GLY A 125 14.37 -18.17 -4.75
N VAL A 126 15.38 -18.39 -5.59
CA VAL A 126 16.78 -18.11 -5.25
C VAL A 126 16.99 -16.63 -4.95
N ASN A 127 16.51 -15.74 -5.82
CA ASN A 127 16.68 -14.30 -5.61
C ASN A 127 15.94 -13.81 -4.35
N THR A 128 14.71 -14.27 -4.11
CA THR A 128 13.90 -13.85 -2.95
C THR A 128 14.54 -14.26 -1.62
N VAL A 129 15.26 -15.36 -1.57
CA VAL A 129 15.92 -15.83 -0.36
C VAL A 129 17.32 -15.20 -0.20
N PHE A 130 18.13 -15.26 -1.24
CA PHE A 130 19.55 -14.89 -1.13
C PHE A 130 19.78 -13.38 -1.19
N VAL A 131 19.04 -12.61 -1.98
CA VAL A 131 19.23 -11.16 -2.05
C VAL A 131 19.05 -10.48 -0.69
N PRO A 132 17.98 -10.71 0.09
CA PRO A 132 17.83 -10.06 1.39
C PRO A 132 18.92 -10.47 2.39
N LEU A 133 19.39 -11.73 2.34
CA LEU A 133 20.44 -12.22 3.22
C LEU A 133 21.79 -11.57 2.88
N THR A 134 22.16 -11.55 1.62
CA THR A 134 23.41 -10.93 1.16
C THR A 134 23.38 -9.41 1.30
N CYS A 135 22.22 -8.77 1.07
CA CYS A 135 22.00 -7.37 1.41
C CYS A 135 22.21 -7.08 2.89
N LEU A 136 21.71 -7.95 3.78
CA LEU A 136 21.93 -7.80 5.22
C LEU A 136 23.43 -7.87 5.55
N MET A 137 24.16 -8.82 4.96
CA MET A 137 25.60 -8.95 5.15
C MET A 137 26.35 -7.69 4.68
N CYS A 138 26.07 -7.21 3.47
CA CYS A 138 26.64 -5.99 2.93
C CYS A 138 26.27 -4.76 3.77
N GLY A 139 24.99 -4.60 4.10
CA GLY A 139 24.48 -3.49 4.92
C GLY A 139 25.11 -3.47 6.32
N TYR A 140 25.27 -4.64 6.95
CA TYR A 140 25.96 -4.79 8.22
C TYR A 140 27.44 -4.39 8.09
N GLY A 141 28.14 -4.87 7.07
CA GLY A 141 29.52 -4.49 6.78
C GLY A 141 29.68 -2.97 6.62
N PHE A 142 28.84 -2.34 5.83
CA PHE A 142 28.87 -0.88 5.60
C PHE A 142 28.38 -0.04 6.78
N THR A 143 27.77 -0.62 7.81
CA THR A 143 27.21 0.12 8.96
C THR A 143 27.99 -0.12 10.22
N LYS A 144 28.20 -1.38 10.57
CA LYS A 144 28.66 -1.80 11.90
C LYS A 144 30.12 -2.25 11.94
N VAL A 145 30.70 -2.59 10.77
CA VAL A 145 32.10 -2.96 10.66
C VAL A 145 32.93 -1.72 10.30
N ARG A 146 34.02 -1.51 11.03
CA ARG A 146 34.99 -0.44 10.73
C ARG A 146 36.11 -1.00 9.90
N PHE A 147 36.24 -0.55 8.65
CA PHE A 147 37.38 -0.88 7.79
C PHE A 147 37.81 0.36 6.98
N PRO A 148 39.12 0.44 6.61
CA PRO A 148 39.62 1.55 5.82
C PRO A 148 38.94 1.59 4.45
N GLY A 149 38.61 2.80 3.96
CA GLY A 149 37.97 2.99 2.65
C GLY A 149 36.46 2.71 2.63
N ARG A 150 35.80 2.37 3.76
CA ARG A 150 34.34 2.10 3.80
C ARG A 150 33.50 3.16 3.12
N GLY A 151 33.81 4.45 3.33
CA GLY A 151 33.09 5.56 2.71
C GLY A 151 33.24 5.58 1.20
N ILE A 152 34.46 5.37 0.71
CA ILE A 152 34.78 5.32 -0.73
C ILE A 152 34.06 4.16 -1.41
N CYS A 153 34.16 2.95 -0.85
CA CYS A 153 33.46 1.76 -1.37
C CYS A 153 31.95 1.97 -1.42
N PHE A 154 31.38 2.58 -0.37
CA PHE A 154 29.94 2.87 -0.37
C PHE A 154 29.54 3.94 -1.36
N SER A 155 30.35 4.99 -1.56
CA SER A 155 30.12 6.01 -2.59
C SER A 155 30.20 5.44 -3.99
N LEU A 156 31.18 4.56 -4.26
CA LEU A 156 31.28 3.83 -5.53
C LEU A 156 30.05 2.94 -5.77
N LEU A 157 29.62 2.23 -4.75
CA LEU A 157 28.37 1.43 -4.85
C LEU A 157 27.17 2.32 -5.18
N LEU A 158 27.03 3.49 -4.53
CA LEU A 158 25.95 4.41 -4.85
C LEU A 158 26.03 5.00 -6.25
N SER A 159 27.24 5.26 -6.76
CA SER A 159 27.41 5.78 -8.13
C SER A 159 26.89 4.82 -9.19
N THR A 160 26.87 3.51 -8.93
CA THR A 160 26.29 2.52 -9.85
C THR A 160 24.78 2.67 -10.05
N ILE A 161 24.05 3.28 -9.10
CA ILE A 161 22.61 3.55 -9.20
C ILE A 161 22.32 4.54 -10.35
N MET A 162 23.28 5.42 -10.66
CA MET A 162 23.11 6.42 -11.71
C MET A 162 23.20 5.81 -13.13
N ILE A 163 23.70 4.59 -13.25
CA ILE A 163 23.81 3.91 -14.54
C ILE A 163 22.45 3.26 -14.85
N PRO A 164 21.79 3.64 -15.96
CA PRO A 164 20.52 3.03 -16.35
C PRO A 164 20.69 1.52 -16.54
N GLY A 165 19.83 0.71 -15.92
CA GLY A 165 19.91 -0.75 -16.00
C GLY A 165 19.87 -1.27 -17.43
N ILE A 166 19.06 -0.64 -18.30
CA ILE A 166 18.95 -1.01 -19.71
C ILE A 166 20.28 -0.84 -20.46
N ALA A 167 21.11 0.14 -20.10
CA ALA A 167 22.42 0.34 -20.71
C ALA A 167 23.43 -0.76 -20.31
N MET A 168 23.20 -1.42 -19.19
CA MET A 168 24.05 -2.51 -18.70
C MET A 168 23.69 -3.87 -19.29
N GLN A 169 22.54 -4.03 -19.92
CA GLN A 169 22.09 -5.33 -20.45
C GLN A 169 23.07 -5.89 -21.52
N ILE A 170 23.43 -5.07 -22.49
CA ILE A 170 24.36 -5.51 -23.56
C ILE A 170 25.75 -5.86 -23.02
N PRO A 171 26.42 -5.00 -22.23
CA PRO A 171 27.70 -5.35 -21.63
C PRO A 171 27.66 -6.63 -20.80
N LEU A 172 26.61 -6.80 -19.94
CA LEU A 172 26.45 -8.00 -19.13
C LEU A 172 26.22 -9.25 -19.97
N TYR A 173 25.42 -9.16 -21.03
CA TYR A 173 25.23 -10.27 -21.96
C TYR A 173 26.56 -10.73 -22.57
N ILE A 174 27.42 -9.78 -23.04
CA ILE A 174 28.73 -10.09 -23.57
C ILE A 174 29.61 -10.81 -22.54
N VAL A 175 29.61 -10.35 -21.29
CA VAL A 175 30.34 -11.00 -20.19
C VAL A 175 29.85 -12.43 -19.98
N TYR A 176 28.54 -12.63 -19.90
CA TYR A 176 27.93 -13.96 -19.71
C TYR A 176 28.19 -14.90 -20.90
N TYR A 177 28.21 -14.32 -22.14
CA TYR A 177 28.55 -15.08 -23.33
C TYR A 177 30.00 -15.60 -23.26
N HIS A 178 30.96 -14.75 -22.92
CA HIS A 178 32.35 -15.17 -22.76
C HIS A 178 32.57 -16.17 -21.58
N LEU A 179 31.73 -16.12 -20.59
CA LEU A 179 31.74 -17.08 -19.49
C LEU A 179 31.02 -18.40 -19.83
N GLY A 180 30.38 -18.51 -21.00
CA GLY A 180 29.60 -19.69 -21.40
C GLY A 180 28.30 -19.89 -20.61
N LEU A 181 27.74 -18.83 -20.00
CA LEU A 181 26.59 -18.91 -19.09
C LEU A 181 25.25 -18.57 -19.78
N THR A 182 25.24 -18.18 -21.05
CA THR A 182 24.04 -17.68 -21.77
C THR A 182 22.91 -18.71 -21.90
N ASN A 183 23.22 -20.02 -21.91
CA ASN A 183 22.22 -21.08 -21.95
C ASN A 183 21.91 -21.67 -20.56
N SER A 184 21.98 -20.84 -19.52
CA SER A 184 21.73 -21.29 -18.14
C SER A 184 20.96 -20.22 -17.36
N LEU A 185 20.41 -20.61 -16.20
CA LEU A 185 19.72 -19.67 -15.32
C LEU A 185 20.67 -18.85 -14.44
N TRP A 186 21.98 -19.13 -14.49
CA TRP A 186 22.98 -18.47 -13.65
C TRP A 186 23.04 -16.95 -13.81
N PRO A 187 22.98 -16.37 -15.03
CA PRO A 187 22.98 -14.91 -15.19
C PRO A 187 21.88 -14.20 -14.39
N LEU A 188 20.71 -14.84 -14.24
CA LEU A 188 19.57 -14.30 -13.53
C LEU A 188 19.67 -14.44 -12.01
N MET A 189 20.54 -15.34 -11.53
CA MET A 189 20.69 -15.65 -10.10
C MET A 189 21.98 -15.14 -9.48
N ILE A 190 23.05 -14.93 -10.29
CA ILE A 190 24.38 -14.62 -9.77
C ILE A 190 24.40 -13.35 -8.92
N THR A 191 23.63 -12.34 -9.28
CA THR A 191 23.52 -11.07 -8.56
C THR A 191 22.94 -11.23 -7.16
N ALA A 192 22.16 -12.28 -6.90
CA ALA A 192 21.61 -12.58 -5.59
C ALA A 192 22.68 -12.83 -4.53
N PHE A 193 23.81 -13.39 -4.92
CA PHE A 193 24.92 -13.70 -4.02
C PHE A 193 25.81 -12.48 -3.70
N PHE A 194 25.62 -11.37 -4.43
CA PHE A 194 26.38 -10.13 -4.26
C PHE A 194 25.52 -8.94 -3.80
N GLY A 195 24.39 -9.19 -3.11
CA GLY A 195 23.55 -8.16 -2.52
C GLY A 195 22.46 -7.64 -3.43
N GLY A 196 22.21 -8.25 -4.60
CA GLY A 196 21.06 -7.96 -5.45
C GLY A 196 20.97 -6.54 -6.03
N GLY A 197 21.99 -5.70 -5.80
CA GLY A 197 22.07 -4.35 -6.34
C GLY A 197 22.23 -3.25 -5.28
N ALA A 198 22.76 -2.12 -5.71
CA ALA A 198 23.17 -1.02 -4.84
C ALA A 198 21.99 -0.39 -4.07
N MET A 199 20.80 -0.33 -4.67
CA MET A 199 19.62 0.24 -4.02
C MET A 199 19.15 -0.61 -2.83
N SER A 200 19.14 -1.93 -2.96
CA SER A 200 18.78 -2.86 -1.89
C SER A 200 19.76 -2.77 -0.73
N ILE A 201 21.07 -2.71 -1.03
CA ILE A 201 22.12 -2.53 -0.03
C ILE A 201 21.98 -1.16 0.67
N PHE A 202 21.65 -0.11 -0.08
CA PHE A 202 21.44 1.22 0.47
C PHE A 202 20.29 1.24 1.49
N PHE A 203 19.13 0.70 1.15
CA PHE A 203 17.98 0.63 2.07
C PHE A 203 18.30 -0.21 3.30
N MET A 204 18.92 -1.36 3.11
CA MET A 204 19.34 -2.22 4.22
C MET A 204 20.29 -1.46 5.16
N ARG A 205 21.32 -0.80 4.61
CA ARG A 205 22.25 0.00 5.39
C ARG A 205 21.57 1.13 6.16
N GLN A 206 20.65 1.86 5.54
CA GLN A 206 19.93 2.97 6.21
C GLN A 206 19.10 2.46 7.39
N TYR A 207 18.46 1.32 7.23
CA TYR A 207 17.70 0.71 8.32
C TYR A 207 18.64 0.27 9.47
N LEU A 208 19.72 -0.45 9.15
CA LEU A 208 20.68 -0.94 10.15
C LEU A 208 21.42 0.19 10.88
N LYS A 209 21.55 1.36 10.26
CA LYS A 209 22.13 2.55 10.90
C LYS A 209 21.27 3.05 12.07
N GLY A 210 19.95 2.84 12.00
CA GLY A 210 19.02 3.20 13.08
C GLY A 210 19.09 2.30 14.31
N ILE A 211 19.76 1.13 14.24
CA ILE A 211 19.91 0.22 15.37
C ILE A 211 21.07 0.70 16.25
N PRO A 212 20.85 0.91 17.57
CA PRO A 212 21.88 1.40 18.49
C PRO A 212 23.08 0.46 18.58
N ASP A 213 24.30 1.03 18.63
CA ASP A 213 25.53 0.23 18.72
C ASP A 213 25.70 -0.43 20.10
N SER A 214 25.05 0.08 21.15
CA SER A 214 25.06 -0.50 22.50
C SER A 214 24.57 -1.94 22.52
N ILE A 215 23.63 -2.32 21.66
CA ILE A 215 23.16 -3.71 21.55
C ILE A 215 24.29 -4.64 21.06
N LEU A 216 25.08 -4.15 20.11
CA LEU A 216 26.19 -4.93 19.55
C LEU A 216 27.36 -5.00 20.52
N GLU A 217 27.61 -3.94 21.29
CA GLU A 217 28.62 -3.87 22.31
C GLU A 217 28.32 -4.84 23.45
N ALA A 218 27.08 -4.85 23.95
CA ALA A 218 26.64 -5.83 24.95
C ALA A 218 26.83 -7.27 24.45
N ALA A 219 26.42 -7.57 23.22
CA ALA A 219 26.60 -8.90 22.64
C ALA A 219 28.06 -9.31 22.50
N ARG A 220 28.99 -8.36 22.25
CA ARG A 220 30.42 -8.64 22.20
C ARG A 220 30.99 -8.92 23.59
N VAL A 221 30.51 -8.22 24.62
CA VAL A 221 30.86 -8.51 26.01
C VAL A 221 30.44 -9.92 26.41
N ASP A 222 29.25 -10.36 25.92
CA ASP A 222 28.76 -11.74 26.11
C ASP A 222 29.51 -12.79 25.25
N GLY A 223 30.55 -12.38 24.51
CA GLY A 223 31.39 -13.29 23.71
C GLY A 223 30.83 -13.64 22.34
N ALA A 224 29.79 -12.93 21.85
CA ALA A 224 29.21 -13.19 20.53
C ALA A 224 30.17 -12.75 19.40
N ASN A 225 30.46 -13.64 18.45
CA ASN A 225 31.20 -13.31 17.25
C ASN A 225 30.34 -12.58 16.22
N ALA A 226 30.97 -12.02 15.17
CA ALA A 226 30.28 -11.23 14.15
C ALA A 226 29.12 -11.98 13.45
N PHE A 227 29.25 -13.28 13.21
CA PHE A 227 28.19 -14.11 12.60
C PHE A 227 27.02 -14.31 13.55
N ILE A 228 27.27 -14.55 14.84
CA ILE A 228 26.23 -14.67 15.86
C ILE A 228 25.48 -13.34 15.97
N ILE A 229 26.19 -12.23 16.05
CA ILE A 229 25.57 -10.89 16.08
C ILE A 229 24.70 -10.66 14.84
N MET A 230 25.23 -10.97 13.66
CA MET A 230 24.51 -10.73 12.40
C MET A 230 23.24 -11.60 12.30
N PHE A 231 23.32 -12.90 12.56
CA PHE A 231 22.19 -13.80 12.33
C PHE A 231 21.24 -13.93 13.53
N LYS A 232 21.76 -13.86 14.77
CA LYS A 232 20.90 -14.01 15.97
C LYS A 232 20.36 -12.69 16.52
N ILE A 233 21.02 -11.55 16.22
CA ILE A 233 20.63 -10.25 16.76
C ILE A 233 20.16 -9.32 15.63
N MET A 234 21.02 -9.08 14.64
CA MET A 234 20.69 -8.09 13.60
C MET A 234 19.60 -8.58 12.66
N LEU A 235 19.60 -9.83 12.24
CA LEU A 235 18.56 -10.38 11.35
C LEU A 235 17.15 -10.29 11.98
N PRO A 236 16.90 -10.70 13.24
CA PRO A 236 15.60 -10.50 13.87
C PRO A 236 15.19 -9.03 14.00
N LEU A 237 16.11 -8.13 14.36
CA LEU A 237 15.85 -6.70 14.46
C LEU A 237 15.59 -6.06 13.08
N ALA A 238 16.24 -6.57 12.05
CA ALA A 238 16.10 -6.13 10.67
C ALA A 238 14.95 -6.82 9.91
N ARG A 239 14.15 -7.69 10.53
CA ARG A 239 13.05 -8.41 9.88
C ARG A 239 12.19 -7.53 8.97
N PRO A 240 11.73 -6.33 9.38
CA PRO A 240 10.86 -5.52 8.54
C PRO A 240 11.50 -5.16 7.20
N VAL A 241 12.78 -4.74 7.19
CA VAL A 241 13.48 -4.38 5.95
C VAL A 241 13.90 -5.62 5.16
N VAL A 242 14.22 -6.72 5.80
CA VAL A 242 14.51 -8.00 5.14
C VAL A 242 13.29 -8.51 4.38
N VAL A 243 12.10 -8.51 5.02
CA VAL A 243 10.84 -8.90 4.39
C VAL A 243 10.47 -7.92 3.26
N LEU A 244 10.61 -6.61 3.48
CA LEU A 244 10.38 -5.61 2.45
C LEU A 244 11.27 -5.85 1.22
N THR A 245 12.56 -6.12 1.44
CA THR A 245 13.51 -6.44 0.35
C THR A 245 13.11 -7.73 -0.36
N ALA A 246 12.72 -8.78 0.38
CA ALA A 246 12.28 -10.04 -0.21
C ALA A 246 11.03 -9.85 -1.09
N VAL A 247 10.03 -9.11 -0.62
CA VAL A 247 8.81 -8.82 -1.38
C VAL A 247 9.12 -8.01 -2.65
N ASN A 248 9.96 -6.97 -2.55
CA ASN A 248 10.35 -6.18 -3.70
C ASN A 248 11.11 -7.01 -4.75
N VAL A 249 12.02 -7.88 -4.30
CA VAL A 249 12.76 -8.80 -5.18
C VAL A 249 11.82 -9.80 -5.84
N PHE A 250 10.91 -10.39 -5.06
CA PHE A 250 9.90 -11.33 -5.58
C PHE A 250 9.08 -10.67 -6.70
N ILE A 251 8.50 -9.49 -6.44
CA ILE A 251 7.70 -8.77 -7.42
C ILE A 251 8.53 -8.38 -8.65
N GLY A 252 9.76 -7.89 -8.45
CA GLY A 252 10.64 -7.49 -9.53
C GLY A 252 11.03 -8.67 -10.42
N GLN A 253 11.45 -9.77 -9.85
CA GLN A 253 11.88 -10.97 -10.60
C GLN A 253 10.71 -11.69 -11.26
N TYR A 254 9.54 -11.73 -10.59
CA TYR A 254 8.35 -12.35 -11.17
C TYR A 254 7.82 -11.58 -12.39
N ASN A 255 7.94 -10.26 -12.39
CA ASN A 255 7.52 -9.38 -13.50
C ASN A 255 8.64 -9.10 -14.51
N ASP A 256 9.80 -9.71 -14.36
CA ASP A 256 10.90 -9.52 -15.31
C ASP A 256 10.64 -10.34 -16.59
N TYR A 257 10.29 -9.64 -17.64
CA TYR A 257 10.11 -10.18 -18.99
C TYR A 257 11.19 -9.66 -19.97
N GLY A 258 12.04 -8.76 -19.53
CA GLY A 258 13.02 -8.05 -20.37
C GLY A 258 14.43 -8.67 -20.35
N THR A 259 14.69 -9.57 -19.39
CA THR A 259 15.99 -10.23 -19.27
C THR A 259 15.87 -11.63 -19.87
N PRO A 260 16.43 -11.86 -21.08
CA PRO A 260 16.34 -13.13 -21.78
C PRO A 260 17.21 -14.23 -21.15
#